data_8515c5e48637bbb42a126bc45942dde3
#
_entry.id   8515c5e48637bbb42a126bc45942dde3
#
_cell.length_a   1.000
_cell.length_b   1.000
_cell.length_c   1.000
_cell.angle_alpha   90.00
_cell.angle_beta   90.00
_cell.angle_gamma   90.00
#
_symmetry.space_group_name_H-M   'P 1'
#
loop_
_entity.id
_entity.type
_entity.pdbx_description
1 polymer ?
#
loop_
_entity_poly.entity_id
_entity_poly.type
_entity_poly.pdbx_seq_one_letter_code
_entity_poly.pdbx_strand_id
1 'polypeptide(L)'
;MAVLVLASCGETKTTPKTEADVMVMTAAVMESAAVKLESATTADEVIDVMASVVTEMNELKNVAGDLLTSLDGMDQEVLLEKYPEEMKSVEAAGMKYTEVLMTKMEIIQNMTPEQQERLVEIFNGLEM
;
A
#
# COMPACT_ATOMS: atom_id res chain seq x y z
N MET A 1 -20.16 17.40 4.26
CA MET A 1 -19.66 17.21 4.10
C MET A 1 -19.16 16.96 3.70
N ALA A 2 -19.03 17.02 3.44
CA ALA A 2 -18.42 16.74 2.99
C ALA A 2 -17.79 16.58 2.70
N VAL A 3 -17.80 16.92 2.54
CA VAL A 3 -17.05 16.88 2.29
C VAL A 3 -16.44 16.51 2.43
N LEU A 4 -16.44 16.61 2.54
CA LEU A 4 -15.70 16.26 2.68
C LEU A 4 -15.19 15.64 2.45
N VAL A 5 -15.39 15.67 2.38
CA VAL A 5 -14.84 15.13 2.16
C VAL A 5 -14.27 14.91 1.69
N LEU A 6 -14.28 15.27 1.43
CA LEU A 6 -13.59 15.17 1.03
C LEU A 6 -12.87 15.07 0.92
N ALA A 7 -12.89 15.32 0.99
CA ALA A 7 -12.10 15.26 0.97
C ALA A 7 -11.56 14.84 0.94
N SER A 8 -11.63 14.78 0.90
CA SER A 8 -11.02 14.38 0.89
C SER A 8 -10.56 13.97 0.57
N CYS A 9 -10.79 13.89 0.17
CA CYS A 9 -10.22 13.60 -0.19
C CYS A 9 -9.50 13.66 -0.48
N GLY A 10 -9.42 13.74 -0.90
CA GLY A 10 -8.59 14.01 -1.22
C GLY A 10 -7.90 14.23 -0.95
N GLU A 11 -7.88 14.19 -0.73
CA GLU A 11 -7.33 14.56 -0.28
C GLU A 11 -6.66 14.82 0.24
N THR A 12 -7.32 14.84 -0.28
CA THR A 12 -6.43 15.59 0.39
C THR A 12 -5.33 14.97 1.10
N LYS A 13 -4.35 15.01 0.56
CA LYS A 13 -3.23 14.28 1.07
C LYS A 13 -2.59 15.06 2.19
N THR A 14 -2.81 14.60 3.39
CA THR A 14 -2.16 15.14 4.56
C THR A 14 -0.70 14.72 4.52
N THR A 15 0.21 15.67 4.64
CA THR A 15 1.62 15.33 4.75
C THR A 15 1.86 14.67 6.12
N PRO A 16 2.44 13.48 6.16
CA PRO A 16 2.73 12.82 7.43
C PRO A 16 3.78 13.60 8.20
N LYS A 17 3.59 13.73 9.51
CA LYS A 17 4.49 14.48 10.40
C LYS A 17 5.23 13.58 11.37
N THR A 18 4.73 12.37 11.60
CA THR A 18 5.33 11.42 12.53
C THR A 18 5.39 10.05 11.90
N GLU A 19 6.19 9.18 12.51
CA GLU A 19 6.24 7.77 12.08
C GLU A 19 4.87 7.11 12.18
N ALA A 20 4.08 7.47 13.21
CA ALA A 20 2.73 6.94 13.37
C ALA A 20 1.85 7.31 12.16
N ASP A 21 1.95 8.55 11.69
CA ASP A 21 1.22 9.00 10.50
C ASP A 21 1.58 8.16 9.27
N VAL A 22 2.87 7.89 9.08
CA VAL A 22 3.35 7.08 7.97
C VAL A 22 2.79 5.67 8.05
N MET A 23 2.77 5.09 9.25
CA MET A 23 2.22 3.75 9.45
C MET A 23 0.73 3.69 9.12
N VAL A 24 -0.03 4.69 9.55
CA VAL A 24 -1.46 4.77 9.25
C VAL A 24 -1.67 4.90 7.74
N MET A 25 -0.88 5.74 7.08
CA MET A 25 -0.99 5.92 5.63
C MET A 25 -0.61 4.65 4.87
N THR A 26 0.41 3.93 5.34
CA THR A 26 0.80 2.64 4.74
C THR A 26 -0.33 1.62 4.87
N ALA A 27 -0.93 1.53 6.05
CA ALA A 27 -2.06 0.64 6.28
C ALA A 27 -3.22 0.99 5.35
N ALA A 28 -3.49 2.29 5.18
CA ALA A 28 -4.57 2.75 4.30
C ALA A 28 -4.31 2.35 2.84
N VAL A 29 -3.06 2.44 2.38
CA VAL A 29 -2.68 2.01 1.02
C VAL A 29 -2.97 0.52 0.85
N MET A 30 -2.57 -0.29 1.81
CA MET A 30 -2.78 -1.74 1.75
C MET A 30 -4.26 -2.12 1.81
N GLU A 31 -5.03 -1.45 2.66
CA GLU A 31 -6.47 -1.70 2.76
C GLU A 31 -7.20 -1.33 1.47
N SER A 32 -6.86 -0.18 0.91
CA SER A 32 -7.42 0.27 -0.36
C SER A 32 -7.07 -0.71 -1.48
N ALA A 33 -5.82 -1.16 -1.50
CA ALA A 33 -5.35 -2.15 -2.49
C ALA A 33 -6.12 -3.47 -2.35
N ALA A 34 -6.35 -3.92 -1.12
CA ALA A 34 -7.09 -5.15 -0.87
C ALA A 34 -8.52 -5.06 -1.40
N VAL A 35 -9.19 -3.93 -1.15
CA VAL A 35 -10.56 -3.71 -1.62
C VAL A 35 -10.62 -3.72 -3.15
N LYS A 36 -9.70 -3.01 -3.78
CA LYS A 36 -9.64 -2.95 -5.25
C LYS A 36 -9.30 -4.31 -5.84
N LEU A 37 -8.40 -5.03 -5.19
CA LEU A 37 -7.98 -6.35 -5.63
C LEU A 37 -9.11 -7.36 -5.52
N GLU A 38 -9.93 -7.27 -4.48
CA GLU A 38 -11.12 -8.12 -4.33
C GLU A 38 -12.05 -7.99 -5.53
N SER A 39 -12.20 -6.78 -6.03
CA SER A 39 -13.07 -6.48 -7.17
C SER A 39 -12.45 -6.83 -8.52
N ALA A 40 -11.14 -7.06 -8.55
CA ALA A 40 -10.45 -7.37 -9.80
C ALA A 40 -10.79 -8.78 -10.26
N THR A 41 -11.14 -8.91 -11.53
CA THR A 41 -11.50 -10.21 -12.13
C THR A 41 -10.62 -10.57 -13.31
N THR A 42 -9.79 -9.63 -13.77
CA THR A 42 -8.91 -9.85 -14.91
C THR A 42 -7.46 -9.52 -14.52
N ALA A 43 -6.53 -10.06 -15.32
CA ALA A 43 -5.11 -9.80 -15.12
C ALA A 43 -4.80 -8.29 -15.22
N ASP A 44 -5.40 -7.61 -16.18
CA ASP A 44 -5.18 -6.17 -16.35
C ASP A 44 -5.62 -5.38 -15.11
N GLU A 45 -6.76 -5.77 -14.52
CA GLU A 45 -7.25 -5.13 -13.31
C GLU A 45 -6.31 -5.36 -12.13
N VAL A 46 -5.76 -6.58 -12.01
CA VAL A 46 -4.78 -6.89 -10.97
C VAL A 46 -3.53 -6.02 -11.15
N ILE A 47 -3.06 -5.89 -12.39
CA ILE A 47 -1.88 -5.06 -12.72
C ILE A 47 -2.15 -3.62 -12.36
N ASP A 48 -3.34 -3.10 -12.67
CA ASP A 48 -3.72 -1.72 -12.35
C ASP A 48 -3.69 -1.46 -10.84
N VAL A 49 -4.15 -2.43 -10.04
CA VAL A 49 -4.09 -2.32 -8.58
C VAL A 49 -2.64 -2.24 -8.11
N MET A 50 -1.78 -3.11 -8.64
CA MET A 50 -0.36 -3.10 -8.28
C MET A 50 0.32 -1.78 -8.69
N ALA A 51 -0.01 -1.26 -9.85
CA ALA A 51 0.52 0.05 -10.30
C ALA A 51 0.10 1.15 -9.34
N SER A 52 -1.14 1.11 -8.88
CA SER A 52 -1.67 2.06 -7.92
C SER A 52 -0.91 2.01 -6.59
N VAL A 53 -0.64 0.80 -6.10
CA VAL A 53 0.11 0.62 -4.85
C VAL A 53 1.50 1.21 -4.98
N VAL A 54 2.21 0.91 -6.07
CA VAL A 54 3.56 1.42 -6.29
C VAL A 54 3.55 2.95 -6.36
N THR A 55 2.58 3.53 -7.07
CA THR A 55 2.44 4.98 -7.18
C THR A 55 2.23 5.62 -5.81
N GLU A 56 1.32 5.06 -5.01
CA GLU A 56 1.01 5.60 -3.69
C GLU A 56 2.20 5.47 -2.74
N MET A 57 2.92 4.34 -2.79
CA MET A 57 4.11 4.16 -1.97
C MET A 57 5.23 5.12 -2.36
N ASN A 58 5.42 5.35 -3.66
CA ASN A 58 6.42 6.31 -4.14
C ASN A 58 6.07 7.73 -3.70
N GLU A 59 4.79 8.08 -3.74
CA GLU A 59 4.34 9.38 -3.25
C GLU A 59 4.61 9.54 -1.76
N LEU A 60 4.32 8.50 -1.00
CA LEU A 60 4.59 8.49 0.44
C LEU A 60 6.09 8.65 0.71
N LYS A 61 6.92 7.95 -0.05
CA LYS A 61 8.37 8.09 0.07
C LYS A 61 8.83 9.52 -0.22
N ASN A 62 8.24 10.13 -1.24
CA ASN A 62 8.61 11.50 -1.62
C ASN A 62 8.29 12.53 -0.53
N VAL A 63 7.17 12.35 0.17
CA VAL A 63 6.75 13.32 1.19
C VAL A 63 7.25 12.95 2.59
N ALA A 64 7.67 11.73 2.82
CA ALA A 64 8.02 11.23 4.15
C ALA A 64 9.24 10.30 4.16
N GLY A 65 10.17 10.51 3.24
CA GLY A 65 11.35 9.64 3.11
C GLY A 65 12.15 9.50 4.40
N ASP A 66 12.34 10.61 5.13
CA ASP A 66 13.08 10.60 6.39
C ASP A 66 12.37 9.76 7.45
N LEU A 67 11.03 9.86 7.52
CA LEU A 67 10.24 9.10 8.47
C LEU A 67 10.26 7.62 8.13
N LEU A 68 10.21 7.29 6.83
CA LEU A 68 10.31 5.90 6.38
C LEU A 68 11.66 5.29 6.74
N THR A 69 12.73 6.06 6.55
CA THR A 69 14.08 5.63 6.93
C THR A 69 14.17 5.38 8.43
N SER A 70 13.56 6.26 9.22
CA SER A 70 13.50 6.11 10.67
C SER A 70 12.78 4.82 11.07
N LEU A 71 11.65 4.53 10.43
CA LEU A 71 10.89 3.30 10.69
C LEU A 71 11.68 2.06 10.33
N ASP A 72 12.37 2.07 9.20
CA ASP A 72 13.21 0.95 8.77
C ASP A 72 14.33 0.64 9.76
N GLY A 73 14.81 1.67 10.44
CA GLY A 73 15.87 1.52 11.44
C GLY A 73 15.38 0.99 12.78
N MET A 74 14.08 0.87 13.00
CA MET A 74 13.51 0.40 14.25
C MET A 74 13.26 -1.11 14.22
N ASP A 75 13.59 -1.77 15.33
CA ASP A 75 13.25 -3.18 15.50
C ASP A 75 11.74 -3.31 15.71
N GLN A 76 11.21 -4.47 15.36
CA GLN A 76 9.79 -4.76 15.53
C GLN A 76 9.33 -4.57 16.97
N GLU A 77 10.18 -4.96 17.93
CA GLU A 77 9.88 -4.77 19.35
C GLU A 77 9.69 -3.30 19.72
N VAL A 78 10.57 -2.44 19.16
CA VAL A 78 10.50 -0.98 19.41
C VAL A 78 9.23 -0.42 18.82
N LEU A 79 8.87 -0.85 17.60
CA LEU A 79 7.65 -0.42 16.95
C LEU A 79 6.41 -0.83 17.73
N LEU A 80 6.40 -2.05 18.27
CA LEU A 80 5.28 -2.53 19.09
C LEU A 80 5.14 -1.75 20.38
N GLU A 81 6.25 -1.31 20.96
CA GLU A 81 6.21 -0.50 22.18
C GLU A 81 5.76 0.93 21.93
N LYS A 82 6.26 1.54 20.86
CA LYS A 82 5.96 2.95 20.56
C LYS A 82 4.64 3.15 19.86
N TYR A 83 4.30 2.24 18.96
CA TYR A 83 3.13 2.37 18.07
C TYR A 83 2.31 1.09 18.05
N PRO A 84 1.80 0.63 19.22
CA PRO A 84 1.11 -0.67 19.27
C PRO A 84 -0.15 -0.73 18.40
N GLU A 85 -0.93 0.36 18.35
CA GLU A 85 -2.16 0.38 17.58
C GLU A 85 -1.89 0.50 16.10
N GLU A 86 -0.92 1.35 15.74
CA GLU A 86 -0.52 1.51 14.34
C GLU A 86 0.06 0.21 13.79
N MET A 87 0.86 -0.49 14.58
CA MET A 87 1.41 -1.79 14.19
C MET A 87 0.30 -2.81 13.93
N LYS A 88 -0.71 -2.84 14.79
CA LYS A 88 -1.86 -3.72 14.58
C LYS A 88 -2.57 -3.40 13.28
N SER A 89 -2.75 -2.11 12.98
CA SER A 89 -3.40 -1.68 11.74
C SER A 89 -2.60 -2.10 10.52
N VAL A 90 -1.29 -1.92 10.56
CA VAL A 90 -0.40 -2.31 9.45
C VAL A 90 -0.43 -3.82 9.26
N GLU A 91 -0.35 -4.58 10.34
CA GLU A 91 -0.39 -6.04 10.28
C GLU A 91 -1.72 -6.53 9.72
N ALA A 92 -2.82 -5.98 10.22
CA ALA A 92 -4.16 -6.37 9.75
C ALA A 92 -4.34 -6.04 8.27
N ALA A 93 -3.90 -4.86 7.86
CA ALA A 93 -4.00 -4.44 6.46
C ALA A 93 -3.13 -5.33 5.57
N GLY A 94 -1.92 -5.64 6.02
CA GLY A 94 -1.01 -6.51 5.29
C GLY A 94 -1.54 -7.92 5.15
N MET A 95 -2.13 -8.46 6.21
CA MET A 95 -2.72 -9.79 6.19
C MET A 95 -3.91 -9.84 5.23
N LYS A 96 -4.77 -8.84 5.28
CA LYS A 96 -5.92 -8.78 4.39
C LYS A 96 -5.47 -8.68 2.93
N TYR A 97 -4.49 -7.83 2.66
CA TYR A 97 -3.93 -7.69 1.31
C TYR A 97 -3.37 -9.03 0.82
N THR A 98 -2.60 -9.70 1.67
CA THR A 98 -2.03 -11.00 1.33
C THR A 98 -3.11 -12.05 1.06
N GLU A 99 -4.13 -12.11 1.90
CA GLU A 99 -5.23 -13.05 1.73
C GLU A 99 -5.94 -12.84 0.39
N VAL A 100 -6.26 -11.59 0.08
CA VAL A 100 -6.93 -11.26 -1.18
C VAL A 100 -6.00 -11.57 -2.35
N LEU A 101 -4.72 -11.25 -2.23
CA LEU A 101 -3.75 -11.55 -3.29
C LEU A 101 -3.69 -13.05 -3.57
N MET A 102 -3.75 -13.87 -2.53
CA MET A 102 -3.74 -15.33 -2.69
C MET A 102 -4.97 -15.81 -3.47
N THR A 103 -6.12 -15.16 -3.28
CA THR A 103 -7.32 -15.52 -4.05
C THR A 103 -7.18 -15.17 -5.54
N LYS A 104 -6.22 -14.30 -5.86
CA LYS A 104 -5.96 -13.88 -7.25
C LYS A 104 -4.76 -14.58 -7.89
N MET A 105 -4.15 -15.52 -7.18
CA MET A 105 -2.97 -16.23 -7.68
C MET A 105 -3.23 -16.94 -9.00
N GLU A 106 -4.42 -17.51 -9.18
CA GLU A 106 -4.78 -18.17 -10.41
C GLU A 106 -4.73 -17.20 -11.60
N ILE A 107 -5.25 -15.99 -11.40
CA ILE A 107 -5.20 -14.94 -12.43
C ILE A 107 -3.75 -14.57 -12.72
N ILE A 108 -2.94 -14.41 -11.65
CA ILE A 108 -1.54 -14.04 -11.80
C ILE A 108 -0.75 -15.11 -12.54
N GLN A 109 -0.99 -16.38 -12.22
CA GLN A 109 -0.30 -17.50 -12.85
C GLN A 109 -0.65 -17.64 -14.32
N ASN A 110 -1.83 -17.18 -14.72
CA ASN A 110 -2.30 -17.28 -16.10
C ASN A 110 -2.04 -16.02 -16.91
N MET A 111 -1.27 -15.07 -16.38
CA MET A 111 -0.89 -13.86 -17.11
C MET A 111 -0.07 -14.19 -18.35
N THR A 112 -0.31 -13.42 -19.41
CA THR A 112 0.50 -13.52 -20.62
C THR A 112 1.90 -13.01 -20.34
N PRO A 113 2.91 -13.38 -21.18
CA PRO A 113 4.26 -12.82 -21.01
C PRO A 113 4.29 -11.29 -21.01
N GLU A 114 3.44 -10.65 -21.82
CA GLU A 114 3.36 -9.19 -21.85
C GLU A 114 2.85 -8.62 -20.53
N GLN A 115 1.85 -9.27 -19.94
CA GLN A 115 1.29 -8.87 -18.64
C GLN A 115 2.31 -9.06 -17.53
N GLN A 116 3.03 -10.16 -17.56
CA GLN A 116 4.10 -10.43 -16.58
C GLN A 116 5.19 -9.37 -16.67
N GLU A 117 5.56 -8.99 -17.88
CA GLU A 117 6.56 -7.97 -18.12
C GLU A 117 6.10 -6.61 -17.57
N ARG A 118 4.85 -6.26 -17.82
CA ARG A 118 4.27 -5.02 -17.26
C ARG A 118 4.33 -5.01 -15.73
N LEU A 119 4.02 -6.12 -15.12
CA LEU A 119 4.03 -6.24 -13.66
C LEU A 119 5.45 -6.06 -13.12
N VAL A 120 6.44 -6.67 -13.78
CA VAL A 120 7.85 -6.53 -13.41
C VAL A 120 8.29 -5.06 -13.53
N GLU A 121 7.90 -4.40 -14.61
CA GLU A 121 8.23 -2.98 -14.80
C GLU A 121 7.63 -2.10 -13.69
N ILE A 122 6.40 -2.40 -13.27
CA ILE A 122 5.75 -1.68 -12.20
C ILE A 122 6.55 -1.82 -10.90
N PHE A 123 6.94 -3.03 -10.54
CA PHE A 123 7.72 -3.26 -9.33
C PHE A 123 9.13 -2.65 -9.43
N ASN A 124 9.71 -2.63 -10.61
CA ASN A 124 11.00 -1.96 -10.81
C ASN A 124 10.88 -0.46 -10.61
N GLY A 125 9.70 0.09 -10.81
CA GLY A 125 9.43 1.50 -10.56
C GLY A 125 9.26 1.85 -9.09
N LEU A 126 9.17 0.85 -8.21
CA LEU A 126 9.07 1.10 -6.77
C LEU A 126 10.41 1.58 -6.25
N GLU A 127 10.42 2.79 -5.72
CA GLU A 127 11.64 3.38 -5.15
C GLU A 127 11.78 2.95 -3.70
N MET A 128 12.82 2.19 -3.42
CA MET A 128 13.06 1.64 -2.08
C MET A 128 14.35 2.16 -1.48
#